data_2aedd75ebd4beaa2ee7a1f96571b40cd
#
_entry.id   2aedd75ebd4beaa2ee7a1f96571b40cd
#
_cell.length_a   1.000
_cell.length_b   1.000
_cell.length_c   1.000
_cell.angle_alpha   90.00
_cell.angle_beta   90.00
_cell.angle_gamma   90.00
#
_symmetry.space_group_name_H-M   'P 1'
#
loop_
_entity.id
_entity.type
_entity.pdbx_description
1 polymer ?
#
loop_
_entity_poly.entity_id
_entity_poly.type
_entity_poly.pdbx_seq_one_letter_code
_entity_poly.pdbx_strand_id
1 'polypeptide(L)'
;MKKRLCLIIGGILTMSILTGCNTKNKTEIEQSFDKVLEMYPTKNLEDFYDMEGYRDGEFDEEDKGVWVLNSVMSIMETEDSYLHSEGMVLRMNRNTKKAKGYYHVRDTPKDIKNPTKEKKYPVFYDGKKIQPLEKISDKEILDKINNFRFFVQYGSFDKLDTYKNINKMYNPEVPIYELEYELTEEDNNVKALKDRYDIPKTDAPKLKLKGRGDLEGSSVGYKNVEFRFSQHPPINFRDYIDFQPQNMEDLENE
;
A
#
# COMPACT_ATOMS: atom_id res chain seq x y z
N MET A 1 -53.57 -49.04 -47.22
CA MET A 1 -53.02 -48.99 -45.88
C MET A 1 -51.68 -48.27 -45.94
N LYS A 2 -51.64 -46.98 -45.56
CA LYS A 2 -50.42 -46.14 -45.59
C LYS A 2 -49.90 -46.05 -44.16
N LYS A 3 -48.69 -46.60 -43.88
CA LYS A 3 -47.99 -46.45 -42.62
C LYS A 3 -47.31 -45.09 -42.61
N ARG A 4 -47.67 -44.23 -41.64
CA ARG A 4 -46.99 -42.99 -41.37
C ARG A 4 -45.82 -43.24 -40.41
N LEU A 5 -44.62 -42.96 -40.84
CA LEU A 5 -43.40 -43.00 -40.06
C LEU A 5 -43.22 -41.62 -39.36
N CYS A 6 -43.33 -41.59 -38.03
CA CYS A 6 -43.01 -40.42 -37.24
C CYS A 6 -41.53 -40.36 -36.95
N LEU A 7 -40.85 -39.41 -37.54
CA LEU A 7 -39.45 -39.07 -37.21
C LEU A 7 -39.47 -38.16 -35.97
N ILE A 8 -38.95 -38.66 -34.86
CA ILE A 8 -38.70 -37.87 -33.65
C ILE A 8 -37.27 -37.29 -33.80
N ILE A 9 -37.19 -35.99 -34.10
CA ILE A 9 -35.93 -35.26 -34.09
C ILE A 9 -35.70 -34.81 -32.62
N GLY A 10 -34.85 -35.54 -31.93
CA GLY A 10 -34.34 -35.19 -30.62
C GLY A 10 -33.31 -34.04 -30.75
N GLY A 11 -33.74 -32.82 -30.46
CA GLY A 11 -32.84 -31.71 -30.35
C GLY A 11 -31.99 -31.79 -29.07
N ILE A 12 -30.71 -32.08 -29.23
CA ILE A 12 -29.73 -31.98 -28.14
C ILE A 12 -29.43 -30.48 -27.95
N LEU A 13 -30.02 -29.90 -26.93
CA LEU A 13 -29.70 -28.56 -26.49
C LEU A 13 -28.37 -28.64 -25.73
N THR A 14 -27.25 -28.39 -26.43
CA THR A 14 -25.96 -28.19 -25.76
C THR A 14 -25.99 -26.86 -25.06
N MET A 15 -26.27 -26.90 -23.76
CA MET A 15 -26.04 -25.76 -22.86
C MET A 15 -24.54 -25.56 -22.74
N SER A 16 -23.98 -24.65 -23.55
CA SER A 16 -22.63 -24.13 -23.35
C SER A 16 -22.66 -23.30 -22.07
N ILE A 17 -22.24 -23.89 -20.96
CA ILE A 17 -21.95 -23.16 -19.73
C ILE A 17 -20.68 -22.35 -20.04
N LEU A 18 -20.87 -21.12 -20.46
CA LEU A 18 -19.81 -20.10 -20.46
C LEU A 18 -19.50 -19.78 -18.98
N THR A 19 -18.68 -20.60 -18.36
CA THR A 19 -17.97 -20.17 -17.18
C THR A 19 -16.99 -19.08 -17.63
N GLY A 20 -17.48 -17.85 -17.72
CA GLY A 20 -16.65 -16.68 -17.87
C GLY A 20 -15.80 -16.59 -16.60
N CYS A 21 -14.58 -17.12 -16.64
CA CYS A 21 -13.56 -16.71 -15.70
C CYS A 21 -13.43 -15.18 -15.85
N ASN A 22 -13.96 -14.44 -14.89
CA ASN A 22 -13.86 -12.99 -14.83
C ASN A 22 -12.41 -12.64 -14.41
N THR A 23 -11.46 -12.93 -15.31
CA THR A 23 -10.05 -12.64 -15.10
C THR A 23 -9.80 -11.22 -15.58
N LYS A 24 -9.71 -10.29 -14.64
CA LYS A 24 -9.27 -8.93 -14.94
C LYS A 24 -7.90 -8.97 -15.63
N ASN A 25 -7.72 -8.18 -16.67
CA ASN A 25 -6.43 -8.11 -17.38
C ASN A 25 -5.43 -7.20 -16.63
N LYS A 26 -4.15 -7.22 -17.08
CA LYS A 26 -3.09 -6.39 -16.47
C LYS A 26 -3.46 -4.90 -16.49
N THR A 27 -3.95 -4.41 -17.62
CA THR A 27 -4.28 -3.00 -17.83
C THR A 27 -5.39 -2.52 -16.89
N GLU A 28 -6.45 -3.31 -16.69
CA GLU A 28 -7.52 -2.98 -15.73
C GLU A 28 -7.00 -2.88 -14.30
N ILE A 29 -6.10 -3.77 -13.90
CA ILE A 29 -5.49 -3.73 -12.57
C ILE A 29 -4.55 -2.52 -12.46
N GLU A 30 -3.72 -2.23 -13.47
CA GLU A 30 -2.85 -1.05 -13.48
C GLU A 30 -3.67 0.24 -13.35
N GLN A 31 -4.70 0.41 -14.15
CA GLN A 31 -5.58 1.58 -14.12
C GLN A 31 -6.23 1.80 -12.73
N SER A 32 -6.48 0.71 -12.00
CA SER A 32 -7.00 0.83 -10.64
C SER A 32 -6.02 1.52 -9.67
N PHE A 33 -4.72 1.53 -10.00
CA PHE A 33 -3.68 2.19 -9.20
C PHE A 33 -3.39 3.62 -9.66
N ASP A 34 -3.81 4.05 -10.86
CA ASP A 34 -3.40 5.32 -11.46
C ASP A 34 -3.53 6.50 -10.50
N LYS A 35 -4.71 6.70 -9.89
CA LYS A 35 -4.96 7.80 -8.96
C LYS A 35 -4.05 7.78 -7.72
N VAL A 36 -3.69 6.60 -7.23
CA VAL A 36 -2.79 6.47 -6.09
C VAL A 36 -1.35 6.75 -6.51
N LEU A 37 -0.94 6.23 -7.66
CA LEU A 37 0.43 6.40 -8.16
C LEU A 37 0.72 7.82 -8.66
N GLU A 38 -0.29 8.54 -9.16
CA GLU A 38 -0.20 9.96 -9.52
C GLU A 38 0.15 10.87 -8.33
N MET A 39 -0.10 10.41 -7.09
CA MET A 39 0.27 11.15 -5.88
C MET A 39 1.78 11.13 -5.60
N TYR A 40 2.55 10.30 -6.31
CA TYR A 40 4.01 10.19 -6.15
C TYR A 40 4.75 10.94 -7.27
N PRO A 41 5.44 12.08 -6.98
CA PRO A 41 5.64 12.65 -5.64
C PRO A 41 4.66 13.78 -5.27
N THR A 42 4.12 13.72 -4.06
CA THR A 42 3.54 14.89 -3.37
C THR A 42 4.61 15.44 -2.41
N LYS A 43 5.37 16.45 -2.87
CA LYS A 43 6.56 16.93 -2.17
C LYS A 43 6.27 17.60 -0.83
N ASN A 44 5.15 18.32 -0.75
CA ASN A 44 4.73 19.03 0.45
C ASN A 44 3.54 18.30 1.09
N LEU A 45 3.68 17.92 2.36
CA LEU A 45 2.62 17.22 3.08
C LEU A 45 1.36 18.09 3.25
N GLU A 46 1.47 19.42 3.30
CA GLU A 46 0.31 20.31 3.41
C GLU A 46 -0.65 20.20 2.23
N ASP A 47 -0.16 19.75 1.06
CA ASP A 47 -0.98 19.58 -0.14
C ASP A 47 -2.11 18.55 0.10
N PHE A 48 -1.90 17.58 1.01
CA PHE A 48 -2.92 16.61 1.39
C PHE A 48 -4.16 17.24 2.06
N TYR A 49 -4.05 18.40 2.67
CA TYR A 49 -5.22 19.08 3.24
C TYR A 49 -6.20 19.62 2.18
N ASP A 50 -5.70 19.85 0.97
CA ASP A 50 -6.50 20.38 -0.13
C ASP A 50 -6.83 19.32 -1.19
N MET A 51 -6.17 18.15 -1.13
CA MET A 51 -6.45 17.00 -2.01
C MET A 51 -7.72 16.27 -1.57
N GLU A 52 -8.60 15.96 -2.52
CA GLU A 52 -9.77 15.09 -2.31
C GLU A 52 -9.41 13.65 -2.65
N GLY A 53 -9.77 12.73 -1.76
CA GLY A 53 -9.68 11.30 -2.01
C GLY A 53 -11.00 10.70 -2.51
N TYR A 54 -11.01 9.40 -2.71
CA TYR A 54 -12.23 8.69 -3.06
C TYR A 54 -13.13 8.58 -1.82
N ARG A 55 -14.38 8.96 -1.96
CA ARG A 55 -15.40 8.85 -0.92
C ARG A 55 -16.34 7.70 -1.25
N ASP A 56 -16.61 6.89 -0.28
CA ASP A 56 -17.66 5.85 -0.32
C ASP A 56 -18.86 6.22 0.57
N GLY A 57 -19.73 5.26 0.81
CA GLY A 57 -20.92 5.47 1.62
C GLY A 57 -20.67 5.61 3.14
N GLU A 58 -19.42 5.52 3.58
CA GLU A 58 -19.05 5.67 4.99
C GLU A 58 -18.76 7.13 5.38
N PHE A 59 -18.66 8.04 4.40
CA PHE A 59 -18.41 9.45 4.63
C PHE A 59 -19.72 10.22 4.89
N ASP A 60 -19.75 10.99 5.96
CA ASP A 60 -20.77 12.00 6.17
C ASP A 60 -20.61 13.16 5.15
N GLU A 61 -21.70 13.87 4.84
CA GLU A 61 -21.72 14.92 3.81
C GLU A 61 -20.71 16.05 4.11
N GLU A 62 -20.62 16.46 5.38
CA GLU A 62 -19.75 17.55 5.83
C GLU A 62 -18.31 17.10 6.16
N ASP A 63 -18.04 15.81 6.21
CA ASP A 63 -16.74 15.27 6.52
C ASP A 63 -15.78 15.45 5.32
N LYS A 64 -14.68 16.15 5.51
CA LYS A 64 -13.64 16.35 4.49
C LYS A 64 -12.65 15.18 4.40
N GLY A 65 -12.75 14.23 5.33
CA GLY A 65 -11.90 13.06 5.36
C GLY A 65 -10.51 13.27 5.96
N VAL A 66 -9.81 12.15 6.11
CA VAL A 66 -8.48 12.06 6.69
C VAL A 66 -7.58 11.26 5.74
N TRP A 67 -6.46 11.82 5.36
CA TRP A 67 -5.40 11.08 4.69
C TRP A 67 -4.54 10.35 5.72
N VAL A 68 -4.32 9.05 5.49
CA VAL A 68 -3.42 8.22 6.29
C VAL A 68 -2.21 7.86 5.45
N LEU A 69 -1.06 8.38 5.83
CA LEU A 69 0.22 8.09 5.20
C LEU A 69 0.97 7.07 6.04
N ASN A 70 1.54 6.05 5.40
CA ASN A 70 2.34 5.04 6.10
C ASN A 70 3.51 4.58 5.22
N SER A 71 4.71 4.72 5.75
CA SER A 71 5.94 4.22 5.12
C SER A 71 6.72 3.40 6.13
N VAL A 72 7.03 2.15 5.81
CA VAL A 72 7.69 1.19 6.72
C VAL A 72 8.78 0.42 6.00
N MET A 73 9.98 0.42 6.56
CA MET A 73 11.09 -0.45 6.19
C MET A 73 11.16 -1.64 7.12
N SER A 74 11.34 -2.84 6.59
CA SER A 74 11.48 -4.08 7.34
C SER A 74 12.69 -4.86 6.86
N ILE A 75 13.59 -5.16 7.78
CA ILE A 75 14.85 -5.86 7.51
C ILE A 75 15.00 -7.04 8.47
N MET A 76 15.32 -8.19 7.94
CA MET A 76 15.81 -9.33 8.70
C MET A 76 17.27 -9.57 8.29
N GLU A 77 18.19 -9.46 9.22
CA GLU A 77 19.63 -9.58 8.92
C GLU A 77 20.04 -11.00 8.59
N THR A 78 19.50 -11.98 9.31
CA THR A 78 19.72 -13.41 9.08
C THR A 78 18.41 -14.16 9.21
N GLU A 79 18.33 -15.37 8.66
CA GLU A 79 17.13 -16.23 8.74
C GLU A 79 16.65 -16.53 10.17
N ASP A 80 17.51 -16.38 11.17
CA ASP A 80 17.21 -16.65 12.58
C ASP A 80 17.06 -15.38 13.42
N SER A 81 17.21 -14.20 12.83
CA SER A 81 17.02 -12.93 13.53
C SER A 81 15.55 -12.50 13.60
N TYR A 82 15.26 -11.45 14.35
CA TYR A 82 13.96 -10.78 14.33
C TYR A 82 13.78 -10.03 13.00
N LEU A 83 12.54 -9.95 12.53
CA LEU A 83 12.20 -8.97 11.50
C LEU A 83 12.08 -7.61 12.19
N HIS A 84 13.09 -6.79 12.03
CA HIS A 84 13.11 -5.42 12.51
C HIS A 84 12.36 -4.52 11.53
N SER A 85 11.39 -3.75 12.03
CA SER A 85 10.58 -2.84 11.21
C SER A 85 10.57 -1.46 11.83
N GLU A 86 10.87 -0.45 11.04
CA GLU A 86 10.78 0.96 11.43
C GLU A 86 9.95 1.74 10.42
N GLY A 87 9.13 2.65 10.90
CA GLY A 87 8.29 3.43 10.02
C GLY A 87 7.47 4.48 10.73
N MET A 88 6.66 5.19 9.96
CA MET A 88 5.78 6.23 10.49
C MET A 88 4.40 6.12 9.88
N VAL A 89 3.40 6.35 10.72
CA VAL A 89 2.02 6.62 10.32
C VAL A 89 1.73 8.08 10.64
N LEU A 90 1.13 8.80 9.71
CA LEU A 90 0.66 10.17 9.90
C LEU A 90 -0.78 10.28 9.38
N ARG A 91 -1.69 10.74 10.23
CA ARG A 91 -3.09 11.01 9.90
C ARG A 91 -3.24 12.52 9.70
N MET A 92 -3.59 12.92 8.48
CA MET A 92 -3.73 14.33 8.09
C MET A 92 -5.22 14.66 7.98
N ASN A 93 -5.77 15.25 9.02
CA ASN A 93 -7.18 15.57 9.12
C ASN A 93 -7.49 16.85 8.32
N ARG A 94 -8.31 16.72 7.26
CA ARG A 94 -8.70 17.85 6.39
C ARG A 94 -9.75 18.75 7.03
N ASN A 95 -10.54 18.23 7.98
CA ASN A 95 -11.54 19.02 8.70
C ASN A 95 -10.89 20.05 9.63
N THR A 96 -9.83 19.65 10.31
CA THR A 96 -9.14 20.47 11.34
C THR A 96 -7.83 21.06 10.85
N LYS A 97 -7.32 20.60 9.70
CA LYS A 97 -5.98 20.91 9.17
C LYS A 97 -4.85 20.63 10.18
N LYS A 98 -5.03 19.57 10.96
CA LYS A 98 -4.01 19.05 11.88
C LYS A 98 -3.52 17.69 11.43
N ALA A 99 -2.28 17.35 11.76
CA ALA A 99 -1.74 16.03 11.51
C ALA A 99 -1.03 15.47 12.74
N LYS A 100 -1.41 14.26 13.11
CA LYS A 100 -0.84 13.49 14.22
C LYS A 100 -0.61 12.05 13.80
N GLY A 101 0.27 11.38 14.51
CA GLY A 101 0.58 9.99 14.23
C GLY A 101 1.63 9.44 15.16
N TYR A 102 2.39 8.47 14.70
CA TYR A 102 3.47 7.90 15.47
C TYR A 102 4.58 7.34 14.58
N TYR A 103 5.81 7.49 15.03
CA TYR A 103 6.92 6.68 14.59
C TYR A 103 6.94 5.39 15.39
N HIS A 104 7.21 4.26 14.74
CA HIS A 104 7.24 2.97 15.43
C HIS A 104 8.49 2.17 15.10
N VAL A 105 8.94 1.40 16.10
CA VAL A 105 9.98 0.39 15.98
C VAL A 105 9.38 -0.93 16.45
N ARG A 106 9.49 -1.97 15.63
CA ARG A 106 8.89 -3.28 15.89
C ARG A 106 9.87 -4.40 15.60
N ASP A 107 10.04 -5.31 16.56
CA ASP A 107 10.78 -6.54 16.40
C ASP A 107 9.82 -7.73 16.41
N THR A 108 9.65 -8.37 15.26
CA THR A 108 8.78 -9.53 15.09
C THR A 108 9.63 -10.79 15.07
N PRO A 109 9.45 -11.71 16.05
CA PRO A 109 10.19 -12.96 16.08
C PRO A 109 9.73 -13.92 14.98
N LYS A 110 10.64 -14.78 14.51
CA LYS A 110 10.32 -15.86 13.57
C LYS A 110 9.32 -16.87 14.16
N ASP A 111 9.51 -17.22 15.44
CA ASP A 111 8.56 -18.08 16.17
C ASP A 111 7.38 -17.24 16.67
N ILE A 112 6.19 -17.50 16.11
CA ILE A 112 4.93 -16.83 16.47
C ILE A 112 4.52 -17.01 17.96
N LYS A 113 5.12 -17.96 18.67
CA LYS A 113 4.90 -18.14 20.11
C LYS A 113 5.56 -17.05 20.95
N ASN A 114 6.58 -16.40 20.40
CA ASN A 114 7.24 -15.30 21.05
C ASN A 114 6.49 -14.00 20.79
N PRO A 115 6.35 -13.12 21.77
CA PRO A 115 5.64 -11.85 21.58
C PRO A 115 6.43 -10.91 20.69
N THR A 116 5.73 -10.24 19.79
CA THR A 116 6.25 -9.07 19.06
C THR A 116 6.52 -7.94 20.06
N LYS A 117 7.67 -7.29 19.95
CA LYS A 117 7.99 -6.08 20.69
C LYS A 117 7.74 -4.88 19.80
N GLU A 118 6.94 -3.94 20.26
CA GLU A 118 6.68 -2.69 19.54
C GLU A 118 6.80 -1.50 20.49
N LYS A 119 7.42 -0.44 19.98
CA LYS A 119 7.46 0.85 20.65
C LYS A 119 6.97 1.92 19.68
N LYS A 120 6.03 2.75 20.14
CA LYS A 120 5.47 3.87 19.40
C LYS A 120 5.91 5.17 20.04
N TYR A 121 6.22 6.15 19.21
CA TYR A 121 6.61 7.50 19.60
C TYR A 121 5.63 8.46 18.94
N PRO A 122 4.69 9.04 19.70
CA PRO A 122 3.72 9.98 19.16
C PRO A 122 4.38 11.19 18.50
N VAL A 123 3.87 11.55 17.33
CA VAL A 123 4.37 12.69 16.54
C VAL A 123 3.24 13.59 16.05
N PHE A 124 3.58 14.80 15.66
CA PHE A 124 2.70 15.72 14.96
C PHE A 124 3.45 16.43 13.83
N TYR A 125 2.72 16.94 12.87
CA TYR A 125 3.25 17.79 11.82
C TYR A 125 2.80 19.25 12.06
N ASP A 126 3.78 20.17 12.11
CA ASP A 126 3.54 21.59 12.46
C ASP A 126 3.37 22.52 11.24
N GLY A 127 3.18 21.94 10.05
CA GLY A 127 3.13 22.65 8.78
C GLY A 127 4.49 22.81 8.09
N LYS A 128 5.58 22.42 8.76
CA LYS A 128 6.95 22.49 8.20
C LYS A 128 7.69 21.17 8.35
N LYS A 129 7.60 20.57 9.53
CA LYS A 129 8.31 19.33 9.86
C LYS A 129 7.51 18.46 10.82
N ILE A 130 7.88 17.18 10.86
CA ILE A 130 7.37 16.24 11.83
C ILE A 130 8.19 16.38 13.11
N GLN A 131 7.51 16.38 14.25
CA GLN A 131 8.11 16.54 15.57
C GLN A 131 7.50 15.55 16.55
N PRO A 132 8.27 15.06 17.54
CA PRO A 132 7.69 14.24 18.60
C PRO A 132 6.78 15.07 19.50
N LEU A 133 5.66 14.46 19.96
CA LEU A 133 4.77 15.07 20.96
C LEU A 133 5.36 15.08 22.36
N GLU A 134 6.27 14.11 22.63
CA GLU A 134 6.90 13.94 23.93
C GLU A 134 8.42 14.01 23.81
N LYS A 135 9.08 14.30 24.94
CA LYS A 135 10.55 14.33 24.96
C LYS A 135 11.12 12.92 24.76
N ILE A 136 11.90 12.75 23.70
CA ILE A 136 12.63 11.52 23.40
C ILE A 136 14.07 11.68 23.88
N SER A 137 14.51 10.79 24.76
CA SER A 137 15.90 10.78 25.29
C SER A 137 16.87 10.05 24.33
N ASP A 138 16.36 9.16 23.50
CA ASP A 138 17.12 8.44 22.49
C ASP A 138 17.39 9.35 21.30
N LYS A 139 18.64 9.74 21.12
CA LYS A 139 19.05 10.67 20.06
C LYS A 139 18.90 10.08 18.68
N GLU A 140 19.15 8.78 18.51
CA GLU A 140 19.02 8.10 17.22
C GLU A 140 17.57 8.12 16.75
N ILE A 141 16.64 7.76 17.64
CA ILE A 141 15.19 7.80 17.33
C ILE A 141 14.75 9.23 17.06
N LEU A 142 15.22 10.21 17.84
CA LEU A 142 14.89 11.61 17.61
C LEU A 142 15.35 12.10 16.24
N ASP A 143 16.57 11.73 15.83
CA ASP A 143 17.13 12.08 14.52
C ASP A 143 16.36 11.39 13.39
N LYS A 144 15.97 10.12 13.55
CA LYS A 144 15.12 9.39 12.59
C LYS A 144 13.76 10.07 12.42
N ILE A 145 13.11 10.50 13.50
CA ILE A 145 11.82 11.22 13.44
C ILE A 145 11.98 12.57 12.74
N ASN A 146 12.96 13.39 13.15
CA ASN A 146 13.15 14.73 12.62
C ASN A 146 13.51 14.74 11.11
N ASN A 147 14.17 13.67 10.63
CA ASN A 147 14.58 13.53 9.23
C ASN A 147 13.66 12.58 8.44
N PHE A 148 12.55 12.15 9.03
CA PHE A 148 11.63 11.25 8.34
C PHE A 148 10.99 11.93 7.14
N ARG A 149 10.89 11.18 6.04
CA ARG A 149 10.15 11.56 4.85
C ARG A 149 9.34 10.37 4.38
N PHE A 150 8.06 10.58 4.19
CA PHE A 150 7.20 9.57 3.57
C PHE A 150 7.62 9.32 2.13
N PHE A 151 7.49 8.09 1.68
CA PHE A 151 7.88 7.73 0.31
C PHE A 151 7.10 8.53 -0.73
N VAL A 152 5.85 8.87 -0.45
CA VAL A 152 5.05 9.75 -1.31
C VAL A 152 5.72 11.09 -1.59
N GLN A 153 6.65 11.56 -0.77
CA GLN A 153 7.33 12.85 -0.98
C GLN A 153 8.49 12.78 -1.98
N TYR A 154 8.95 11.57 -2.34
CA TYR A 154 10.13 11.40 -3.22
C TYR A 154 10.05 10.22 -4.19
N GLY A 155 9.13 9.27 -4.01
CA GLY A 155 8.89 8.18 -4.95
C GLY A 155 8.32 8.68 -6.27
N SER A 156 8.52 7.94 -7.37
CA SER A 156 7.94 8.24 -8.67
C SER A 156 7.60 6.96 -9.42
N PHE A 157 6.48 6.98 -10.15
CA PHE A 157 6.01 5.87 -10.97
C PHE A 157 5.85 6.24 -12.45
N ASP A 158 6.48 7.32 -12.89
CA ASP A 158 6.42 7.83 -14.27
C ASP A 158 6.88 6.81 -15.34
N LYS A 159 7.58 5.76 -14.91
CA LYS A 159 8.12 4.69 -15.77
C LYS A 159 7.45 3.33 -15.57
N LEU A 160 6.31 3.26 -14.90
CA LEU A 160 5.65 1.99 -14.57
C LEU A 160 5.38 1.14 -15.82
N ASP A 161 4.99 1.77 -16.92
CA ASP A 161 4.73 1.14 -18.22
C ASP A 161 5.96 0.47 -18.85
N THR A 162 7.17 0.91 -18.44
CA THR A 162 8.44 0.35 -18.94
C THR A 162 8.91 -0.85 -18.12
N TYR A 163 8.32 -1.10 -16.94
CA TYR A 163 8.74 -2.18 -16.07
C TYR A 163 8.26 -3.54 -16.60
N LYS A 164 9.13 -4.53 -16.48
CA LYS A 164 8.80 -5.91 -16.86
C LYS A 164 7.85 -6.52 -15.83
N ASN A 165 6.57 -6.68 -16.20
CA ASN A 165 5.61 -7.40 -15.37
C ASN A 165 5.96 -8.90 -15.37
N ILE A 166 6.11 -9.48 -14.18
CA ILE A 166 6.48 -10.88 -13.98
C ILE A 166 5.38 -11.70 -13.32
N ASN A 167 4.40 -11.05 -12.72
CA ASN A 167 3.25 -11.74 -12.12
C ASN A 167 2.01 -10.85 -12.10
N LYS A 168 0.86 -11.49 -12.26
CA LYS A 168 -0.47 -10.89 -12.13
C LYS A 168 -1.38 -11.86 -11.37
N MET A 169 -2.05 -11.37 -10.36
CA MET A 169 -3.06 -12.12 -9.61
C MET A 169 -4.34 -11.30 -9.48
N TYR A 170 -5.47 -11.96 -9.66
CA TYR A 170 -6.79 -11.42 -9.33
C TYR A 170 -7.66 -12.55 -8.75
N ASN A 171 -8.20 -12.34 -7.55
CA ASN A 171 -9.14 -13.26 -6.93
C ASN A 171 -10.50 -12.55 -6.74
N PRO A 172 -11.52 -12.88 -7.54
CA PRO A 172 -12.82 -12.23 -7.47
C PRO A 172 -13.65 -12.64 -6.23
N GLU A 173 -13.38 -13.78 -5.62
CA GLU A 173 -14.14 -14.26 -4.45
C GLU A 173 -13.77 -13.49 -3.18
N VAL A 174 -12.49 -13.13 -3.08
CA VAL A 174 -11.98 -12.21 -2.07
C VAL A 174 -11.29 -11.13 -2.87
N PRO A 175 -11.92 -10.01 -3.19
CA PRO A 175 -11.44 -9.08 -4.20
C PRO A 175 -10.05 -8.53 -3.85
N ILE A 176 -9.03 -9.34 -4.17
CA ILE A 176 -7.61 -9.05 -4.00
C ILE A 176 -6.97 -9.10 -5.37
N TYR A 177 -6.14 -8.13 -5.66
CA TYR A 177 -5.37 -8.07 -6.90
C TYR A 177 -3.93 -7.65 -6.64
N GLU A 178 -3.03 -8.18 -7.44
CA GLU A 178 -1.60 -7.93 -7.33
C GLU A 178 -0.95 -7.88 -8.72
N LEU A 179 -0.04 -6.92 -8.88
CA LEU A 179 0.92 -6.88 -9.98
C LEU A 179 2.32 -6.91 -9.41
N GLU A 180 3.21 -7.67 -10.03
CA GLU A 180 4.62 -7.73 -9.65
C GLU A 180 5.50 -7.40 -10.85
N TYR A 181 6.45 -6.52 -10.63
CA TYR A 181 7.40 -6.07 -11.65
C TYR A 181 8.83 -6.35 -11.21
N GLU A 182 9.65 -6.75 -12.15
CA GLU A 182 11.09 -6.85 -11.98
C GLU A 182 11.69 -5.43 -12.11
N LEU A 183 12.52 -5.06 -11.15
CA LEU A 183 13.25 -3.80 -11.16
C LEU A 183 14.75 -4.05 -11.33
N THR A 184 15.48 -2.99 -11.56
CA THR A 184 16.95 -3.01 -11.59
C THR A 184 17.52 -2.15 -10.47
N GLU A 185 18.79 -2.36 -10.17
CA GLU A 185 19.54 -1.51 -9.23
C GLU A 185 19.61 -0.03 -9.68
N GLU A 186 19.40 0.21 -10.98
CA GLU A 186 19.42 1.56 -11.57
C GLU A 186 18.08 2.28 -11.45
N ASP A 187 17.02 1.61 -11.00
CA ASP A 187 15.72 2.24 -10.77
C ASP A 187 15.81 3.35 -9.71
N ASN A 188 15.16 4.48 -9.97
CA ASN A 188 15.26 5.66 -9.10
C ASN A 188 14.68 5.42 -7.71
N ASN A 189 13.57 4.67 -7.61
CA ASN A 189 12.97 4.34 -6.32
C ASN A 189 13.85 3.36 -5.55
N VAL A 190 14.43 2.37 -6.24
CA VAL A 190 15.37 1.41 -5.65
C VAL A 190 16.58 2.13 -5.07
N LYS A 191 17.20 3.03 -5.83
CA LYS A 191 18.34 3.84 -5.37
C LYS A 191 17.97 4.68 -4.15
N ALA A 192 16.88 5.43 -4.24
CA ALA A 192 16.43 6.30 -3.16
C ALA A 192 16.14 5.54 -1.85
N LEU A 193 15.56 4.34 -1.93
CA LEU A 193 15.29 3.50 -0.77
C LEU A 193 16.58 2.89 -0.22
N LYS A 194 17.49 2.42 -1.08
CA LYS A 194 18.78 1.88 -0.65
C LYS A 194 19.64 2.92 0.07
N ASP A 195 19.73 4.11 -0.47
CA ASP A 195 20.49 5.22 0.13
C ASP A 195 19.88 5.64 1.48
N ARG A 196 18.55 5.60 1.60
CA ARG A 196 17.87 6.05 2.81
C ARG A 196 17.94 5.05 3.95
N TYR A 197 17.85 3.76 3.66
CA TYR A 197 17.77 2.69 4.64
C TYR A 197 19.01 1.81 4.72
N ASP A 198 20.08 2.23 4.05
CA ASP A 198 21.36 1.49 4.00
C ASP A 198 21.18 0.01 3.61
N ILE A 199 20.31 -0.22 2.61
CA ILE A 199 20.00 -1.57 2.15
C ILE A 199 21.19 -2.14 1.38
N PRO A 200 21.70 -3.34 1.76
CA PRO A 200 22.82 -3.96 1.06
C PRO A 200 22.45 -4.26 -0.41
N LYS A 201 23.46 -4.48 -1.23
CA LYS A 201 23.24 -4.94 -2.61
C LYS A 201 22.49 -6.27 -2.59
N THR A 202 21.40 -6.33 -3.34
CA THR A 202 20.49 -7.50 -3.39
C THR A 202 20.29 -7.93 -4.83
N ASP A 203 19.82 -9.15 -5.02
CA ASP A 203 19.47 -9.66 -6.33
C ASP A 203 18.08 -9.16 -6.75
N ALA A 204 17.98 -8.64 -7.98
CA ALA A 204 16.73 -8.32 -8.66
C ALA A 204 15.59 -7.79 -7.77
N PRO A 205 15.62 -6.52 -7.36
CA PRO A 205 14.55 -5.92 -6.58
C PRO A 205 13.22 -5.99 -7.35
N LYS A 206 12.11 -6.07 -6.62
CA LYS A 206 10.77 -6.18 -7.21
C LYS A 206 9.85 -5.12 -6.65
N LEU A 207 8.99 -4.59 -7.52
CA LEU A 207 7.85 -3.78 -7.13
C LEU A 207 6.61 -4.65 -7.13
N LYS A 208 5.82 -4.58 -6.05
CA LYS A 208 4.49 -5.16 -5.96
C LYS A 208 3.47 -4.08 -5.72
N LEU A 209 2.45 -4.04 -6.57
CA LEU A 209 1.25 -3.26 -6.38
C LEU A 209 0.17 -4.21 -5.90
N LYS A 210 -0.36 -3.98 -4.70
CA LYS A 210 -1.38 -4.82 -4.08
C LYS A 210 -2.61 -3.99 -3.78
N GLY A 211 -3.79 -4.50 -4.13
CA GLY A 211 -5.05 -3.87 -3.80
C GLY A 211 -6.08 -4.87 -3.32
N ARG A 212 -7.07 -4.35 -2.58
CA ARG A 212 -8.25 -5.07 -2.09
C ARG A 212 -9.48 -4.23 -2.38
N GLY A 213 -10.62 -4.89 -2.63
CA GLY A 213 -11.89 -4.23 -2.93
C GLY A 213 -12.12 -4.10 -4.43
N ASP A 214 -13.09 -3.32 -4.82
CA ASP A 214 -13.42 -3.12 -6.22
C ASP A 214 -12.32 -2.35 -6.96
N LEU A 215 -12.03 -2.77 -8.19
CA LEU A 215 -11.05 -2.08 -9.02
C LEU A 215 -11.48 -0.64 -9.31
N GLU A 216 -12.78 -0.39 -9.44
CA GLU A 216 -13.32 0.89 -9.93
C GLU A 216 -13.48 1.95 -8.84
N GLY A 217 -13.40 1.62 -7.58
CA GLY A 217 -13.99 2.54 -6.63
C GLY A 217 -13.23 2.89 -5.40
N SER A 218 -12.46 2.03 -4.83
CA SER A 218 -12.07 2.33 -3.48
C SER A 218 -10.69 2.92 -3.34
N SER A 219 -10.63 4.12 -2.81
CA SER A 219 -9.47 4.63 -2.10
C SER A 219 -9.31 3.94 -0.74
N VAL A 220 -10.40 3.47 -0.18
CA VAL A 220 -10.47 2.77 1.12
C VAL A 220 -10.02 1.31 1.00
N GLY A 221 -9.53 0.90 -0.07
CA GLY A 221 -9.00 -0.43 -0.12
C GLY A 221 -7.51 -0.35 -0.20
N TYR A 222 -6.87 -0.61 0.78
CA TYR A 222 -5.49 -1.03 0.88
C TYR A 222 -4.77 -1.16 -0.47
N LYS A 223 -4.50 -0.04 -1.12
CA LYS A 223 -3.60 0.00 -2.25
C LYS A 223 -2.20 0.20 -1.71
N ASN A 224 -1.44 -0.90 -1.65
CA ASN A 224 -0.09 -0.90 -1.13
C ASN A 224 0.93 -0.95 -2.25
N VAL A 225 1.97 -0.18 -2.07
CA VAL A 225 3.21 -0.24 -2.84
C VAL A 225 4.25 -0.96 -1.98
N GLU A 226 4.79 -2.08 -2.47
CA GLU A 226 5.84 -2.83 -1.76
C GLU A 226 7.06 -2.99 -2.67
N PHE A 227 8.22 -2.55 -2.18
CA PHE A 227 9.52 -2.86 -2.78
C PHE A 227 10.13 -4.02 -2.00
N ARG A 228 10.40 -5.10 -2.70
CA ARG A 228 11.04 -6.29 -2.12
C ARG A 228 12.46 -6.39 -2.63
N PHE A 229 13.43 -6.28 -1.73
CA PHE A 229 14.85 -6.34 -2.01
C PHE A 229 15.42 -7.74 -1.83
N SER A 230 14.90 -8.48 -0.86
CA SER A 230 15.24 -9.88 -0.63
C SER A 230 14.05 -10.64 -0.08
N GLN A 231 14.01 -11.95 -0.34
CA GLN A 231 13.00 -12.84 0.21
C GLN A 231 13.57 -13.70 1.35
N HIS A 232 14.83 -14.01 1.28
CA HIS A 232 15.54 -14.87 2.24
C HIS A 232 16.96 -14.35 2.50
N PRO A 233 17.21 -13.68 3.64
CA PRO A 233 16.25 -13.17 4.61
C PRO A 233 15.40 -12.03 4.03
N PRO A 234 14.17 -11.80 4.54
CA PRO A 234 13.28 -10.80 3.98
C PRO A 234 13.79 -9.36 4.25
N ILE A 235 13.83 -8.58 3.17
CA ILE A 235 14.09 -7.14 3.18
C ILE A 235 13.03 -6.50 2.30
N ASN A 236 12.14 -5.70 2.89
CA ASN A 236 11.06 -5.06 2.14
C ASN A 236 10.70 -3.69 2.70
N PHE A 237 10.32 -2.82 1.80
CA PHE A 237 9.75 -1.52 2.09
C PHE A 237 8.29 -1.51 1.68
N ARG A 238 7.40 -0.96 2.51
CA ARG A 238 5.98 -0.79 2.21
C ARG A 238 5.56 0.64 2.41
N ASP A 239 4.74 1.09 1.46
CA ASP A 239 4.09 2.39 1.51
C ASP A 239 2.62 2.26 1.16
N TYR A 240 1.77 3.00 1.84
CA TYR A 240 0.40 3.19 1.42
C TYR A 240 -0.11 4.58 1.78
N ILE A 241 -1.04 5.04 0.97
CA ILE A 241 -1.77 6.28 1.15
C ILE A 241 -3.25 5.90 1.13
N ASP A 242 -3.94 6.21 2.20
CA ASP A 242 -5.34 5.86 2.34
C ASP A 242 -6.17 7.11 2.68
N PHE A 243 -7.42 7.18 2.17
CA PHE A 243 -8.34 8.25 2.44
C PHE A 243 -9.56 7.69 3.16
N GLN A 244 -9.80 8.14 4.37
CA GLN A 244 -10.78 7.58 5.29
C GLN A 244 -11.73 8.67 5.80
N PRO A 245 -12.97 8.31 6.21
CA PRO A 245 -13.79 9.23 6.97
C PRO A 245 -13.12 9.56 8.32
N GLN A 246 -13.41 10.74 8.83
CA GLN A 246 -13.04 11.10 10.19
C GLN A 246 -13.84 10.23 11.17
N ASN A 247 -13.15 9.49 12.02
CA ASN A 247 -13.80 8.67 13.04
C ASN A 247 -13.69 9.33 14.43
N MET A 248 -14.41 8.77 15.42
CA MET A 248 -14.41 9.30 16.78
C MET A 248 -13.03 9.26 17.46
N GLU A 249 -12.19 8.27 17.09
CA GLU A 249 -10.82 8.18 17.62
C GLU A 249 -9.94 9.32 17.14
N ASP A 250 -10.20 9.86 15.96
CA ASP A 250 -9.50 11.03 15.44
C ASP A 250 -9.85 12.28 16.26
N LEU A 251 -11.11 12.41 16.67
CA LEU A 251 -11.58 13.56 17.49
C LEU A 251 -11.03 13.54 18.91
N GLU A 252 -10.89 12.34 19.52
CA GLU A 252 -10.34 12.23 20.88
C GLU A 252 -8.84 12.49 20.95
N ASN A 253 -8.13 12.36 19.84
CA ASN A 253 -6.68 12.52 19.74
C ASN A 253 -6.25 13.89 19.18
N GLU A 254 -7.17 14.79 18.90
CA GLU A 254 -6.91 16.18 18.44
C GLU A 254 -6.72 17.17 19.60
#